data_232271963a6ca67c06603b11400eabe6
#
_entry.id   232271963a6ca67c06603b11400eabe6
#
_cell.length_a   1.000
_cell.length_b   1.000
_cell.length_c   1.000
_cell.angle_alpha   90.00
_cell.angle_beta   90.00
_cell.angle_gamma   90.00
#
_symmetry.space_group_name_H-M   'P 1'
#
loop_
_entity.id
_entity.type
_entity.pdbx_description
1 polymer ?
#
loop_
_entity_poly.entity_id
_entity_poly.type
_entity_poly.pdbx_seq_one_letter_code
_entity_poly.pdbx_strand_id
1 'polypeptide(L)'
;MTDPIQEMLKMLESYTEGVREGFNTFVQMAPILIKQDISNRAKKKLDTSREDYMSAVSVKSKDYLIVVELDRESWLANAVESGVGQFDMRSGLLSSPKAKRSAKGYRYMSIPIGKKKNGKPADNDKSRAFQDKINQVLEKPIFGQIKNAFGRDGRTIYQKQAVVSGDPALSGLYRTRTFESAAEMHSGKKPKWQFVLFRTVSDNPLSKASWQHPGIKPAHIFRDTEQWIDSTLIPMANDFIKDELKARGIDI
;
A
#
# COMPACT_ATOMS: atom_id res chain seq x y z
N MET A 1 16.40 -62.62 26.09
CA MET A 1 17.46 -61.62 25.87
C MET A 1 17.29 -61.11 24.43
N THR A 2 16.99 -59.88 24.28
CA THR A 2 16.94 -59.23 22.96
C THR A 2 18.35 -59.12 22.40
N ASP A 3 18.50 -59.40 21.12
CA ASP A 3 19.81 -59.35 20.45
C ASP A 3 20.28 -57.87 20.43
N PRO A 4 21.46 -57.54 20.98
CA PRO A 4 21.98 -56.17 21.01
C PRO A 4 22.05 -55.49 19.62
N ILE A 5 22.25 -56.30 18.58
CA ILE A 5 22.25 -55.83 17.19
C ILE A 5 20.86 -55.37 16.79
N GLN A 6 19.80 -56.08 17.14
CA GLN A 6 18.42 -55.70 16.84
C GLN A 6 17.98 -54.46 17.59
N GLU A 7 18.43 -54.24 18.83
CA GLU A 7 18.18 -53.00 19.58
C GLU A 7 18.86 -51.80 18.92
N MET A 8 20.11 -51.97 18.52
CA MET A 8 20.84 -50.91 17.81
C MET A 8 20.21 -50.55 16.47
N LEU A 9 19.73 -51.53 15.70
CA LEU A 9 19.03 -51.30 14.43
C LEU A 9 17.73 -50.53 14.66
N LYS A 10 16.92 -50.87 15.65
CA LYS A 10 15.69 -50.14 16.01
C LYS A 10 15.98 -48.71 16.43
N MET A 11 17.08 -48.47 17.14
CA MET A 11 17.48 -47.14 17.56
C MET A 11 17.88 -46.28 16.34
N LEU A 12 18.63 -46.86 15.37
CA LEU A 12 18.99 -46.19 14.11
C LEU A 12 17.78 -45.90 13.25
N GLU A 13 16.84 -46.83 13.14
CA GLU A 13 15.57 -46.60 12.42
C GLU A 13 14.79 -45.47 13.07
N SER A 14 14.60 -45.48 14.40
CA SER A 14 13.91 -44.42 15.13
C SER A 14 14.58 -43.03 14.97
N TYR A 15 15.91 -43.00 14.99
CA TYR A 15 16.68 -41.76 14.75
C TYR A 15 16.46 -41.22 13.32
N THR A 16 16.61 -42.12 12.32
CA THR A 16 16.44 -41.70 10.91
C THR A 16 15.03 -41.20 10.62
N GLU A 17 14.04 -41.85 11.21
CA GLU A 17 12.64 -41.47 11.09
C GLU A 17 12.35 -40.14 11.81
N GLY A 18 12.92 -39.93 13.00
CA GLY A 18 12.82 -38.64 13.72
C GLY A 18 13.42 -37.49 12.96
N VAL A 19 14.61 -37.68 12.38
CA VAL A 19 15.23 -36.64 11.50
C VAL A 19 14.35 -36.32 10.29
N ARG A 20 13.80 -37.35 9.64
CA ARG A 20 12.92 -37.17 8.46
C ARG A 20 11.62 -36.43 8.82
N GLU A 21 10.98 -36.77 9.92
CA GLU A 21 9.73 -36.13 10.34
C GLU A 21 9.95 -34.71 10.82
N GLY A 22 11.00 -34.46 11.62
CA GLY A 22 11.38 -33.10 12.01
C GLY A 22 11.66 -32.21 10.82
N PHE A 23 12.38 -32.73 9.84
CA PHE A 23 12.63 -31.98 8.59
C PHE A 23 11.36 -31.77 7.76
N ASN A 24 10.48 -32.75 7.64
CA ASN A 24 9.20 -32.62 6.96
C ASN A 24 8.31 -31.56 7.63
N THR A 25 8.27 -31.55 8.96
CA THR A 25 7.53 -30.54 9.73
C THR A 25 8.09 -29.14 9.45
N PHE A 26 9.41 -28.99 9.45
CA PHE A 26 10.06 -27.73 9.08
C PHE A 26 9.67 -27.29 7.67
N VAL A 27 9.75 -28.17 6.66
CA VAL A 27 9.42 -27.84 5.26
C VAL A 27 7.95 -27.41 5.11
N GLN A 28 7.04 -27.96 5.88
CA GLN A 28 5.63 -27.53 5.90
C GLN A 28 5.43 -26.16 6.55
N MET A 29 6.19 -25.87 7.61
CA MET A 29 6.09 -24.60 8.34
C MET A 29 6.83 -23.44 7.67
N ALA A 30 7.94 -23.72 7.01
CA ALA A 30 8.81 -22.69 6.44
C ALA A 30 8.11 -21.73 5.48
N PRO A 31 7.22 -22.15 4.54
CA PRO A 31 6.49 -21.23 3.68
C PRO A 31 5.60 -20.25 4.46
N ILE A 32 5.01 -20.70 5.57
CA ILE A 32 4.15 -19.89 6.44
C ILE A 32 5.01 -18.83 7.14
N LEU A 33 6.15 -19.24 7.68
CA LEU A 33 7.09 -18.34 8.37
C LEU A 33 7.68 -17.30 7.41
N ILE A 34 8.06 -17.70 6.19
CA ILE A 34 8.56 -16.79 5.16
C ILE A 34 7.48 -15.76 4.79
N LYS A 35 6.25 -16.20 4.54
CA LYS A 35 5.14 -15.30 4.21
C LYS A 35 4.84 -14.33 5.35
N GLN A 36 4.96 -14.79 6.59
CA GLN A 36 4.77 -13.96 7.77
C GLN A 36 5.89 -12.91 7.92
N ASP A 37 7.16 -13.28 7.68
CA ASP A 37 8.28 -12.33 7.70
C ASP A 37 8.12 -11.25 6.63
N ILE A 38 7.81 -11.63 5.38
CA ILE A 38 7.54 -10.68 4.29
C ILE A 38 6.39 -9.74 4.69
N SER A 39 5.29 -10.26 5.25
CA SER A 39 4.15 -9.47 5.71
C SER A 39 4.54 -8.47 6.81
N ASN A 40 5.34 -8.90 7.77
CA ASN A 40 5.82 -8.04 8.86
C ASN A 40 6.73 -6.92 8.34
N ARG A 41 7.63 -7.21 7.40
CA ARG A 41 8.48 -6.21 6.76
C ARG A 41 7.66 -5.24 5.90
N ALA A 42 6.72 -5.76 5.11
CA ALA A 42 5.80 -4.94 4.33
C ALA A 42 4.97 -4.02 5.23
N LYS A 43 4.50 -4.50 6.39
CA LYS A 43 3.77 -3.68 7.37
C LYS A 43 4.63 -2.55 7.94
N LYS A 44 5.93 -2.78 8.15
CA LYS A 44 6.86 -1.77 8.68
C LYS A 44 7.29 -0.74 7.62
N LYS A 45 7.46 -1.17 6.36
CA LYS A 45 8.05 -0.35 5.29
C LYS A 45 7.02 0.28 4.35
N LEU A 46 5.81 -0.29 4.25
CA LEU A 46 4.77 0.14 3.32
C LEU A 46 3.53 0.61 4.08
N ASP A 47 2.90 1.67 3.57
CA ASP A 47 1.62 2.19 4.09
C ASP A 47 0.47 1.73 3.17
N THR A 48 0.12 2.53 2.17
CA THR A 48 -1.05 2.28 1.30
C THR A 48 -0.84 1.20 0.25
N SER A 49 0.42 0.94 -0.13
CA SER A 49 0.78 -0.06 -1.14
C SER A 49 0.97 -1.48 -0.60
N ARG A 50 0.79 -1.68 0.71
CA ARG A 50 1.04 -2.97 1.35
C ARG A 50 0.17 -4.10 0.82
N GLU A 51 -1.13 -3.86 0.70
CA GLU A 51 -2.08 -4.86 0.23
C GLU A 51 -1.78 -5.28 -1.22
N ASP A 52 -1.54 -4.29 -2.07
CA ASP A 52 -1.19 -4.52 -3.48
C ASP A 52 0.16 -5.27 -3.60
N TYR A 53 1.15 -4.92 -2.77
CA TYR A 53 2.42 -5.63 -2.71
C TYR A 53 2.24 -7.09 -2.26
N MET A 54 1.51 -7.33 -1.16
CA MET A 54 1.28 -8.68 -0.63
C MET A 54 0.48 -9.56 -1.58
N SER A 55 -0.42 -8.99 -2.39
CA SER A 55 -1.17 -9.73 -3.42
C SER A 55 -0.28 -10.22 -4.57
N ALA A 56 0.84 -9.53 -4.80
CA ALA A 56 1.83 -9.89 -5.82
C ALA A 56 2.89 -10.89 -5.32
N VAL A 57 2.91 -11.21 -4.02
CA VAL A 57 3.85 -12.15 -3.41
C VAL A 57 3.23 -13.54 -3.34
N SER A 58 3.90 -14.53 -3.90
CA SER A 58 3.55 -15.94 -3.71
C SER A 58 4.68 -16.71 -3.04
N VAL A 59 4.32 -17.58 -2.10
CA VAL A 59 5.23 -18.54 -1.48
C VAL A 59 4.64 -19.92 -1.70
N LYS A 60 5.36 -20.77 -2.40
CA LYS A 60 4.93 -22.13 -2.78
C LYS A 60 5.95 -23.13 -2.27
N SER A 61 5.46 -24.28 -1.84
CA SER A 61 6.31 -25.43 -1.54
C SER A 61 5.93 -26.58 -2.44
N LYS A 62 6.93 -27.22 -3.02
CA LYS A 62 6.76 -28.44 -3.78
C LYS A 62 7.93 -29.38 -3.41
N ASP A 63 7.60 -30.53 -2.89
CA ASP A 63 8.57 -31.47 -2.33
C ASP A 63 9.40 -30.76 -1.22
N TYR A 64 10.71 -30.64 -1.40
CA TYR A 64 11.62 -29.96 -0.47
C TYR A 64 12.06 -28.57 -0.98
N LEU A 65 11.44 -28.08 -2.06
CA LEU A 65 11.74 -26.78 -2.64
C LEU A 65 10.70 -25.75 -2.21
N ILE A 66 11.16 -24.65 -1.62
CA ILE A 66 10.33 -23.48 -1.31
C ILE A 66 10.68 -22.39 -2.31
N VAL A 67 9.67 -21.93 -3.03
CA VAL A 67 9.82 -20.89 -4.05
C VAL A 67 9.09 -19.65 -3.59
N VAL A 68 9.82 -18.54 -3.50
CA VAL A 68 9.26 -17.22 -3.18
C VAL A 68 9.32 -16.38 -4.45
N GLU A 69 8.17 -15.96 -4.93
CA GLU A 69 8.03 -15.23 -6.18
C GLU A 69 7.33 -13.90 -5.98
N LEU A 70 7.80 -12.90 -6.71
CA LEU A 70 7.10 -11.64 -6.91
C LEU A 70 6.51 -11.63 -8.31
N ASP A 71 5.23 -11.31 -8.44
CA ASP A 71 4.57 -11.20 -9.74
C ASP A 71 5.29 -10.15 -10.61
N ARG A 72 5.85 -10.61 -11.73
CA ARG A 72 6.60 -9.77 -12.68
C ARG A 72 5.73 -8.71 -13.35
N GLU A 73 4.44 -8.98 -13.48
CA GLU A 73 3.48 -8.04 -14.09
C GLU A 73 3.02 -6.96 -13.11
N SER A 74 3.20 -7.17 -11.82
CA SER A 74 2.90 -6.16 -10.80
C SER A 74 3.95 -5.05 -10.79
N TRP A 75 3.73 -4.01 -11.61
CA TRP A 75 4.63 -2.85 -11.66
C TRP A 75 4.86 -2.24 -10.27
N LEU A 76 3.80 -2.12 -9.47
CA LEU A 76 3.90 -1.51 -8.13
C LEU A 76 4.79 -2.32 -7.19
N ALA A 77 4.63 -3.65 -7.18
CA ALA A 77 5.43 -4.51 -6.31
C ALA A 77 6.91 -4.50 -6.72
N ASN A 78 7.19 -4.55 -8.02
CA ASN A 78 8.56 -4.44 -8.54
C ASN A 78 9.16 -3.07 -8.26
N ALA A 79 8.38 -1.99 -8.40
CA ALA A 79 8.82 -0.63 -8.09
C ALA A 79 9.11 -0.43 -6.59
N VAL A 80 8.36 -1.10 -5.72
CA VAL A 80 8.59 -1.09 -4.27
C VAL A 80 9.87 -1.84 -3.92
N GLU A 81 10.09 -3.01 -4.54
CA GLU A 81 11.25 -3.85 -4.23
C GLU A 81 12.56 -3.24 -4.73
N SER A 82 12.58 -2.85 -6.00
CA SER A 82 13.80 -2.39 -6.69
C SER A 82 13.99 -0.88 -6.70
N GLY A 83 12.93 -0.15 -6.35
CA GLY A 83 12.88 1.30 -6.49
C GLY A 83 12.65 1.73 -7.95
N VAL A 84 12.27 2.99 -8.11
CA VAL A 84 12.11 3.64 -9.42
C VAL A 84 12.68 5.05 -9.35
N GLY A 85 13.45 5.44 -10.34
CA GLY A 85 13.93 6.80 -10.49
C GLY A 85 12.80 7.81 -10.68
N GLN A 86 13.14 9.08 -10.78
CA GLN A 86 12.18 10.14 -11.05
C GLN A 86 11.44 9.91 -12.37
N PHE A 87 10.10 10.08 -12.38
CA PHE A 87 9.29 9.90 -13.58
C PHE A 87 8.15 10.92 -13.67
N ASP A 88 7.69 11.15 -14.92
CA ASP A 88 6.56 12.04 -15.22
C ASP A 88 5.23 11.26 -15.12
N MET A 89 4.37 11.68 -14.21
CA MET A 89 3.06 11.07 -13.99
C MET A 89 1.99 11.50 -15.01
N ARG A 90 2.24 12.51 -15.87
CA ARG A 90 1.20 13.12 -16.73
C ARG A 90 0.55 12.10 -17.65
N SER A 91 1.34 11.28 -18.34
CA SER A 91 0.82 10.28 -19.29
C SER A 91 -0.13 9.30 -18.61
N GLY A 92 0.26 8.73 -17.47
CA GLY A 92 -0.56 7.80 -16.71
C GLY A 92 -1.84 8.43 -16.16
N LEU A 93 -1.75 9.67 -15.65
CA LEU A 93 -2.93 10.39 -15.14
C LEU A 93 -3.91 10.75 -16.25
N LEU A 94 -3.41 11.17 -17.41
CA LEU A 94 -4.25 11.59 -18.53
C LEU A 94 -4.82 10.40 -19.34
N SER A 95 -4.24 9.20 -19.22
CA SER A 95 -4.84 7.98 -19.79
C SER A 95 -6.02 7.46 -18.98
N SER A 96 -6.17 7.92 -17.73
CA SER A 96 -7.28 7.53 -16.86
C SER A 96 -8.66 7.83 -17.48
N PRO A 97 -9.66 6.94 -17.35
CA PRO A 97 -11.04 7.20 -17.78
C PRO A 97 -11.69 8.40 -17.05
N LYS A 98 -11.10 8.87 -15.95
CA LYS A 98 -11.53 10.07 -15.23
C LYS A 98 -11.03 11.37 -15.85
N ALA A 99 -10.08 11.30 -16.80
CA ALA A 99 -9.60 12.48 -17.50
C ALA A 99 -10.68 13.03 -18.43
N LYS A 100 -10.84 14.35 -18.43
CA LYS A 100 -11.84 15.10 -19.22
C LYS A 100 -11.14 15.83 -20.36
N ARG A 101 -11.92 16.27 -21.34
CA ARG A 101 -11.45 17.22 -22.38
C ARG A 101 -11.95 18.63 -22.08
N SER A 102 -11.07 19.60 -22.24
CA SER A 102 -11.43 21.03 -22.19
C SER A 102 -12.10 21.45 -23.47
N ALA A 103 -12.74 22.63 -23.48
CA ALA A 103 -13.31 23.24 -24.70
C ALA A 103 -12.27 23.45 -25.82
N LYS A 104 -10.97 23.56 -25.46
CA LYS A 104 -9.85 23.69 -26.41
C LYS A 104 -9.27 22.35 -26.85
N GLY A 105 -9.91 21.19 -26.48
CA GLY A 105 -9.51 19.84 -26.87
C GLY A 105 -8.47 19.19 -25.97
N TYR A 106 -7.80 19.92 -25.08
CA TYR A 106 -6.79 19.37 -24.19
C TYR A 106 -7.39 18.41 -23.15
N ARG A 107 -6.71 17.29 -22.88
CA ARG A 107 -7.07 16.40 -21.77
C ARG A 107 -6.62 17.03 -20.45
N TYR A 108 -7.43 16.85 -19.43
CA TYR A 108 -7.09 17.28 -18.08
C TYR A 108 -7.76 16.42 -17.03
N MET A 109 -7.13 16.34 -15.85
CA MET A 109 -7.70 15.73 -14.67
C MET A 109 -7.40 16.59 -13.44
N SER A 110 -8.44 16.87 -12.64
CA SER A 110 -8.28 17.58 -11.36
C SER A 110 -8.18 16.55 -10.23
N ILE A 111 -7.07 16.56 -9.52
CA ILE A 111 -6.72 15.61 -8.47
C ILE A 111 -6.84 16.31 -7.12
N PRO A 112 -7.65 15.79 -6.18
CA PRO A 112 -7.70 16.31 -4.82
C PRO A 112 -6.42 15.94 -4.07
N ILE A 113 -5.81 16.92 -3.41
CA ILE A 113 -4.58 16.73 -2.62
C ILE A 113 -4.91 16.87 -1.13
N GLY A 114 -4.22 16.09 -0.29
CA GLY A 114 -4.33 16.18 1.17
C GLY A 114 -5.49 15.38 1.77
N LYS A 115 -6.19 14.54 0.98
CA LYS A 115 -7.17 13.59 1.51
C LYS A 115 -6.64 12.16 1.43
N LYS A 116 -6.74 11.41 2.52
CA LYS A 116 -6.61 9.94 2.49
C LYS A 116 -7.82 9.33 1.78
N LYS A 117 -7.69 8.08 1.31
CA LYS A 117 -8.75 7.31 0.62
C LYS A 117 -10.09 7.29 1.40
N ASN A 118 -10.05 7.41 2.72
CA ASN A 118 -11.20 7.48 3.63
C ASN A 118 -11.68 8.90 3.96
N GLY A 119 -11.25 9.93 3.24
CA GLY A 119 -11.66 11.32 3.43
C GLY A 119 -11.04 12.05 4.63
N LYS A 120 -10.25 11.37 5.47
CA LYS A 120 -9.53 12.00 6.59
C LYS A 120 -8.27 12.74 6.10
N PRO A 121 -7.88 13.87 6.72
CA PRO A 121 -6.62 14.54 6.40
C PRO A 121 -5.43 13.59 6.65
N ALA A 122 -4.40 13.69 5.82
CA ALA A 122 -3.16 12.99 6.08
C ALA A 122 -2.47 13.62 7.31
N ASP A 123 -2.17 12.82 8.31
CA ASP A 123 -1.49 13.30 9.53
C ASP A 123 0.03 13.21 9.33
N ASN A 124 0.61 14.26 8.74
CA ASN A 124 2.05 14.45 8.62
C ASN A 124 2.38 15.95 8.66
N ASP A 125 3.65 16.30 8.89
CA ASP A 125 4.09 17.68 9.05
C ASP A 125 3.77 18.57 7.84
N LYS A 126 3.84 18.02 6.62
CA LYS A 126 3.44 18.74 5.40
C LYS A 126 1.95 19.04 5.36
N SER A 127 1.14 18.14 5.88
CA SER A 127 -0.32 18.31 6.01
C SER A 127 -0.66 19.36 7.05
N ARG A 128 0.08 19.43 8.16
CA ARG A 128 -0.09 20.44 9.20
C ARG A 128 0.29 21.82 8.68
N ALA A 129 1.48 21.95 8.10
CA ALA A 129 1.93 23.22 7.50
C ALA A 129 0.96 23.71 6.39
N PHE A 130 0.37 22.78 5.63
CA PHE A 130 -0.65 23.11 4.65
C PHE A 130 -1.96 23.57 5.31
N GLN A 131 -2.37 22.91 6.41
CA GLN A 131 -3.56 23.30 7.16
C GLN A 131 -3.39 24.68 7.80
N ASP A 132 -2.20 25.02 8.32
CA ASP A 132 -1.91 26.33 8.88
C ASP A 132 -2.02 27.43 7.82
N LYS A 133 -1.52 27.19 6.60
CA LYS A 133 -1.71 28.12 5.47
C LYS A 133 -3.18 28.29 5.09
N ILE A 134 -3.96 27.21 5.11
CA ILE A 134 -5.40 27.27 4.88
C ILE A 134 -6.04 28.15 5.97
N ASN A 135 -5.72 27.93 7.23
CA ASN A 135 -6.28 28.69 8.35
C ASN A 135 -5.99 30.18 8.23
N GLN A 136 -4.76 30.58 7.86
CA GLN A 136 -4.40 31.98 7.61
C GLN A 136 -5.26 32.63 6.52
N VAL A 137 -5.52 31.91 5.42
CA VAL A 137 -6.38 32.42 4.33
C VAL A 137 -7.84 32.50 4.77
N LEU A 138 -8.26 31.66 5.72
CA LEU A 138 -9.62 31.62 6.23
C LEU A 138 -9.93 32.70 7.26
N GLU A 139 -8.95 33.46 7.74
CA GLU A 139 -9.20 34.62 8.61
C GLU A 139 -10.01 35.71 7.86
N LYS A 140 -9.74 35.90 6.56
CA LYS A 140 -10.49 36.84 5.69
C LYS A 140 -10.72 36.23 4.30
N PRO A 141 -11.58 35.20 4.18
CA PRO A 141 -11.69 34.47 2.93
C PRO A 141 -12.50 35.24 1.90
N ILE A 142 -11.96 35.33 0.69
CA ILE A 142 -12.70 35.77 -0.50
C ILE A 142 -13.17 34.52 -1.25
N PHE A 143 -14.46 34.43 -1.51
CA PHE A 143 -15.05 33.28 -2.18
C PHE A 143 -15.53 33.67 -3.59
N GLY A 144 -15.23 32.83 -4.57
CA GLY A 144 -15.79 32.92 -5.93
C GLY A 144 -17.24 32.41 -5.98
N GLN A 145 -17.76 32.28 -7.19
CA GLN A 145 -19.12 31.79 -7.41
C GLN A 145 -19.28 30.30 -6.99
N ILE A 146 -20.46 29.96 -6.46
CA ILE A 146 -20.82 28.58 -6.16
C ILE A 146 -21.14 27.87 -7.48
N LYS A 147 -20.49 26.73 -7.70
CA LYS A 147 -20.81 25.80 -8.78
C LYS A 147 -21.52 24.57 -8.21
N ASN A 148 -22.67 24.24 -8.78
CA ASN A 148 -23.46 23.08 -8.38
C ASN A 148 -23.22 21.92 -9.36
N ALA A 149 -23.23 20.68 -8.84
CA ALA A 149 -23.41 19.50 -9.64
C ALA A 149 -24.74 18.84 -9.23
N PHE A 150 -25.50 18.41 -10.22
CA PHE A 150 -26.84 17.89 -10.04
C PHE A 150 -26.85 16.37 -10.24
N GLY A 151 -27.66 15.67 -9.47
CA GLY A 151 -28.00 14.26 -9.67
C GLY A 151 -28.90 14.07 -10.90
N ARG A 152 -29.18 12.80 -11.24
CA ARG A 152 -30.09 12.46 -12.35
C ARG A 152 -31.53 12.96 -12.12
N ASP A 153 -31.89 13.19 -10.87
CA ASP A 153 -33.19 13.72 -10.42
C ASP A 153 -33.25 15.27 -10.38
N GLY A 154 -32.22 15.95 -10.91
CA GLY A 154 -32.11 17.41 -10.93
C GLY A 154 -31.74 18.06 -9.60
N ARG A 155 -31.52 17.30 -8.53
CA ARG A 155 -31.15 17.82 -7.22
C ARG A 155 -29.65 18.10 -7.13
N THR A 156 -29.29 19.14 -6.35
CA THR A 156 -27.90 19.47 -6.09
C THR A 156 -27.27 18.40 -5.17
N ILE A 157 -26.36 17.60 -5.70
CA ILE A 157 -25.64 16.55 -4.94
C ILE A 157 -24.28 17.03 -4.47
N TYR A 158 -23.74 18.08 -5.06
CA TYR A 158 -22.41 18.58 -4.75
C TYR A 158 -22.34 20.08 -5.02
N GLN A 159 -21.69 20.79 -4.11
CA GLN A 159 -21.37 22.21 -4.28
C GLN A 159 -19.89 22.44 -4.13
N LYS A 160 -19.35 23.30 -4.98
CA LYS A 160 -17.94 23.69 -5.02
C LYS A 160 -17.84 25.19 -5.18
N GLN A 161 -16.98 25.81 -4.36
CA GLN A 161 -16.71 27.24 -4.44
C GLN A 161 -15.22 27.49 -4.33
N ALA A 162 -14.65 28.24 -5.28
CA ALA A 162 -13.26 28.59 -5.24
C ALA A 162 -12.96 29.51 -4.05
N VAL A 163 -11.81 29.30 -3.43
CA VAL A 163 -11.22 30.22 -2.45
C VAL A 163 -10.20 31.05 -3.21
N VAL A 164 -10.40 32.36 -3.24
CA VAL A 164 -9.47 33.28 -3.89
C VAL A 164 -8.36 33.59 -2.91
N SER A 165 -7.14 33.21 -3.25
CA SER A 165 -5.95 33.47 -2.44
C SER A 165 -4.87 34.09 -3.31
N GLY A 166 -4.13 35.04 -2.76
CA GLY A 166 -2.90 35.55 -3.36
C GLY A 166 -1.70 34.62 -3.28
N ASP A 167 -1.78 33.55 -2.46
CA ASP A 167 -0.70 32.55 -2.33
C ASP A 167 -0.78 31.54 -3.50
N PRO A 168 0.23 31.46 -4.39
CA PRO A 168 0.27 30.49 -5.47
C PRO A 168 0.20 29.03 -4.99
N ALA A 169 0.67 28.73 -3.79
CA ALA A 169 0.61 27.39 -3.19
C ALA A 169 -0.83 26.94 -2.93
N LEU A 170 -1.75 27.86 -2.76
CA LEU A 170 -3.17 27.63 -2.55
C LEU A 170 -4.01 27.80 -3.83
N SER A 171 -3.35 27.99 -4.96
CA SER A 171 -4.04 27.99 -6.27
C SER A 171 -4.77 26.67 -6.48
N GLY A 172 -6.09 26.73 -6.70
CA GLY A 172 -6.94 25.55 -6.79
C GLY A 172 -7.53 25.09 -5.45
N LEU A 173 -7.45 25.91 -4.40
CA LEU A 173 -8.18 25.68 -3.16
C LEU A 173 -9.68 25.93 -3.37
N TYR A 174 -10.47 24.99 -2.94
CA TYR A 174 -11.93 25.06 -2.97
C TYR A 174 -12.50 24.67 -1.63
N ARG A 175 -13.64 25.27 -1.28
CA ARG A 175 -14.53 24.65 -0.30
C ARG A 175 -15.60 23.84 -1.03
N THR A 176 -15.89 22.68 -0.51
CA THR A 176 -16.83 21.73 -1.11
C THR A 176 -17.76 21.17 -0.04
N ARG A 177 -18.98 20.84 -0.41
CA ARG A 177 -19.88 20.02 0.40
C ARG A 177 -20.65 19.06 -0.49
N THR A 178 -20.87 17.86 0.03
CA THR A 178 -21.63 16.79 -0.64
C THR A 178 -22.90 16.53 0.14
N PHE A 179 -24.00 16.35 -0.54
CA PHE A 179 -25.28 15.99 0.03
C PHE A 179 -25.48 14.49 -0.22
N GLU A 180 -25.50 13.68 0.84
CA GLU A 180 -25.56 12.22 0.75
C GLU A 180 -26.98 11.70 0.54
N SER A 181 -28.00 12.46 0.99
CA SER A 181 -29.41 12.08 0.84
C SER A 181 -30.34 13.27 0.61
N ALA A 182 -31.52 12.98 0.06
CA ALA A 182 -32.59 13.95 -0.04
C ALA A 182 -33.07 14.45 1.33
N ALA A 183 -33.02 13.59 2.36
CA ALA A 183 -33.40 13.94 3.72
C ALA A 183 -32.45 14.99 4.33
N GLU A 184 -31.17 14.94 4.05
CA GLU A 184 -30.21 15.99 4.48
C GLU A 184 -30.49 17.35 3.83
N MET A 185 -30.96 17.36 2.58
CA MET A 185 -31.32 18.62 1.91
C MET A 185 -32.58 19.24 2.51
N HIS A 186 -33.53 18.44 2.99
CA HIS A 186 -34.81 18.91 3.52
C HIS A 186 -34.78 19.15 5.04
N SER A 187 -33.87 18.53 5.78
CA SER A 187 -33.76 18.63 7.23
C SER A 187 -33.27 20.00 7.76
N GLY A 188 -32.91 20.91 6.87
CA GLY A 188 -32.26 22.17 7.25
C GLY A 188 -30.82 22.04 7.75
N LYS A 189 -30.35 20.84 8.04
CA LYS A 189 -28.96 20.56 8.41
C LYS A 189 -28.10 20.43 7.17
N LYS A 190 -27.53 21.55 6.72
CA LYS A 190 -26.63 21.56 5.58
C LYS A 190 -25.28 20.90 5.97
N PRO A 191 -24.72 20.00 5.15
CA PRO A 191 -23.41 19.42 5.42
C PRO A 191 -22.34 20.52 5.52
N LYS A 192 -21.37 20.30 6.41
CA LYS A 192 -20.27 21.26 6.64
C LYS A 192 -19.42 21.41 5.39
N TRP A 193 -19.01 22.62 5.10
CA TRP A 193 -18.02 22.88 4.08
C TRP A 193 -16.67 22.25 4.44
N GLN A 194 -16.07 21.58 3.48
CA GLN A 194 -14.72 21.01 3.58
C GLN A 194 -13.80 21.70 2.59
N PHE A 195 -12.57 22.00 3.01
CA PHE A 195 -11.57 22.58 2.13
C PHE A 195 -10.78 21.49 1.42
N VAL A 196 -10.63 21.62 0.12
CA VAL A 196 -9.92 20.67 -0.73
C VAL A 196 -9.07 21.43 -1.72
N LEU A 197 -7.77 21.15 -1.74
CA LEU A 197 -6.90 21.63 -2.81
C LEU A 197 -6.98 20.68 -3.99
N PHE A 198 -7.24 21.23 -5.17
CA PHE A 198 -7.17 20.49 -6.43
C PHE A 198 -5.95 20.96 -7.22
N ARG A 199 -5.13 20.02 -7.66
CA ARG A 199 -4.14 20.26 -8.70
C ARG A 199 -4.66 19.68 -10.01
N THR A 200 -4.46 20.41 -11.11
CA THR A 200 -4.89 19.96 -12.43
C THR A 200 -3.68 19.53 -13.23
N VAL A 201 -3.68 18.28 -13.67
CA VAL A 201 -2.78 17.77 -14.70
C VAL A 201 -3.40 18.02 -16.07
N SER A 202 -2.63 18.44 -17.05
CA SER A 202 -3.11 18.68 -18.41
C SER A 202 -2.00 18.46 -19.43
N ASP A 203 -2.38 18.02 -20.62
CA ASP A 203 -1.50 17.97 -21.81
C ASP A 203 -1.38 19.32 -22.54
N ASN A 204 -2.02 20.37 -22.02
CA ASN A 204 -1.85 21.71 -22.54
C ASN A 204 -0.37 22.14 -22.41
N PRO A 205 0.32 22.48 -23.52
CA PRO A 205 1.71 22.95 -23.52
C PRO A 205 1.98 24.17 -22.62
N LEU A 206 0.96 24.97 -22.37
CA LEU A 206 1.04 26.14 -21.49
C LEU A 206 0.88 25.79 -20.00
N SER A 207 0.63 24.53 -19.68
CA SER A 207 0.54 24.08 -18.28
C SER A 207 1.92 24.03 -17.65
N LYS A 208 2.19 24.95 -16.72
CA LYS A 208 3.47 25.03 -15.99
C LYS A 208 3.58 24.06 -14.80
N ALA A 209 2.52 23.31 -14.51
CA ALA A 209 2.51 22.40 -13.37
C ALA A 209 3.43 21.20 -13.62
N SER A 210 4.47 21.05 -12.80
CA SER A 210 5.31 19.86 -12.81
C SER A 210 4.55 18.69 -12.15
N TRP A 211 4.54 17.55 -12.83
CA TRP A 211 3.97 16.31 -12.36
C TRP A 211 5.05 15.22 -12.26
N GLN A 212 6.26 15.65 -11.90
CA GLN A 212 7.36 14.76 -11.64
C GLN A 212 7.20 14.09 -10.28
N HIS A 213 7.22 12.75 -10.28
CA HIS A 213 7.34 11.96 -9.05
C HIS A 213 8.83 11.87 -8.69
N PRO A 214 9.22 12.07 -7.42
CA PRO A 214 10.64 12.05 -7.02
C PRO A 214 11.29 10.66 -7.15
N GLY A 215 10.53 9.66 -7.53
CA GLY A 215 10.93 8.26 -7.53
C GLY A 215 10.39 7.51 -6.30
N ILE A 216 10.59 6.21 -6.31
CA ILE A 216 10.25 5.29 -5.21
C ILE A 216 11.56 4.73 -4.69
N LYS A 217 11.86 4.94 -3.43
CA LYS A 217 13.03 4.33 -2.79
C LYS A 217 12.79 2.81 -2.65
N PRO A 218 13.80 1.97 -2.96
CA PRO A 218 13.65 0.53 -2.84
C PRO A 218 13.42 0.13 -1.38
N ALA A 219 12.49 -0.75 -1.16
CA ALA A 219 12.19 -1.28 0.17
C ALA A 219 13.03 -2.53 0.51
N HIS A 220 13.51 -3.24 -0.51
CA HIS A 220 14.36 -4.44 -0.36
C HIS A 220 13.76 -5.48 0.59
N ILE A 221 12.46 -5.73 0.49
CA ILE A 221 11.77 -6.66 1.40
C ILE A 221 12.25 -8.10 1.16
N PHE A 222 12.36 -8.51 -0.09
CA PHE A 222 12.84 -9.85 -0.45
C PHE A 222 14.29 -10.08 -0.03
N ARG A 223 15.18 -9.12 -0.31
CA ARG A 223 16.57 -9.21 0.10
C ARG A 223 16.72 -9.35 1.63
N ASP A 224 15.94 -8.58 2.38
CA ASP A 224 15.99 -8.65 3.84
C ASP A 224 15.35 -9.94 4.36
N THR A 225 14.38 -10.51 3.65
CA THR A 225 13.80 -11.83 3.96
C THR A 225 14.80 -12.95 3.63
N GLU A 226 15.52 -12.87 2.50
CA GLU A 226 16.58 -13.80 2.14
C GLU A 226 17.65 -13.88 3.25
N GLN A 227 18.14 -12.74 3.71
CA GLN A 227 19.08 -12.67 4.82
C GLN A 227 18.52 -13.30 6.11
N TRP A 228 17.24 -13.11 6.38
CA TRP A 228 16.59 -13.74 7.53
C TRP A 228 16.43 -15.26 7.34
N ILE A 229 16.14 -15.73 6.14
CA ILE A 229 16.09 -17.17 5.82
C ILE A 229 17.44 -17.81 6.17
N ASP A 230 18.53 -17.23 5.67
CA ASP A 230 19.88 -17.76 5.89
C ASP A 230 20.30 -17.73 7.36
N SER A 231 20.04 -16.60 8.03
CA SER A 231 20.54 -16.38 9.40
C SER A 231 19.64 -16.94 10.50
N THR A 232 18.36 -17.19 10.22
CA THR A 232 17.39 -17.55 11.26
C THR A 232 16.57 -18.78 10.88
N LEU A 233 15.94 -18.77 9.70
CA LEU A 233 15.01 -19.84 9.34
C LEU A 233 15.71 -21.18 9.11
N ILE A 234 16.84 -21.18 8.36
CA ILE A 234 17.60 -22.42 8.12
C ILE A 234 18.13 -23.03 9.44
N PRO A 235 18.73 -22.26 10.36
CA PRO A 235 19.08 -22.78 11.68
C PRO A 235 17.92 -23.39 12.47
N MET A 236 16.69 -22.86 12.36
CA MET A 236 15.51 -23.41 13.01
C MET A 236 15.19 -24.85 12.55
N ALA A 237 15.61 -25.28 11.36
CA ALA A 237 15.41 -26.66 10.93
C ALA A 237 16.03 -27.68 11.92
N ASN A 238 17.17 -27.34 12.50
CA ASN A 238 17.81 -28.16 13.50
C ASN A 238 16.97 -28.27 14.78
N ASP A 239 16.27 -27.20 15.16
CA ASP A 239 15.42 -27.21 16.36
C ASP A 239 14.20 -28.11 16.14
N PHE A 240 13.57 -28.09 14.98
CA PHE A 240 12.49 -29.02 14.61
C PHE A 240 12.94 -30.48 14.64
N ILE A 241 14.14 -30.76 14.13
CA ILE A 241 14.72 -32.13 14.20
C ILE A 241 14.99 -32.54 15.65
N LYS A 242 15.58 -31.65 16.46
CA LYS A 242 15.85 -31.93 17.87
C LYS A 242 14.59 -32.19 18.67
N ASP A 243 13.56 -31.40 18.47
CA ASP A 243 12.29 -31.54 19.16
C ASP A 243 11.63 -32.88 18.83
N GLU A 244 11.69 -33.32 17.57
CA GLU A 244 11.16 -34.60 17.14
C GLU A 244 11.99 -35.77 17.72
N LEU A 245 13.32 -35.69 17.75
CA LEU A 245 14.19 -36.71 18.35
C LEU A 245 13.95 -36.84 19.86
N LYS A 246 13.79 -35.73 20.57
CA LYS A 246 13.41 -35.70 21.98
C LYS A 246 12.06 -36.37 22.23
N ALA A 247 11.06 -36.09 21.39
CA ALA A 247 9.74 -36.70 21.47
C ALA A 247 9.81 -38.24 21.35
N ARG A 248 10.85 -38.76 20.68
CA ARG A 248 11.15 -40.21 20.55
C ARG A 248 12.08 -40.75 21.66
N GLY A 249 12.45 -39.91 22.63
CA GLY A 249 13.34 -40.27 23.72
C GLY A 249 14.81 -40.38 23.34
N ILE A 250 15.21 -39.70 22.25
CA ILE A 250 16.60 -39.64 21.79
C ILE A 250 17.17 -38.27 22.19
N ASP A 251 18.05 -38.27 23.20
CA ASP A 251 18.77 -37.07 23.63
C ASP A 251 19.98 -36.79 22.71
N ILE A 252 20.07 -35.54 22.20
CA ILE A 252 21.16 -35.04 21.37
C ILE A 252 21.58 -33.63 21.81
#